data_696aba7b4fdbd8895e8701d141f60b4a
#
_entry.id   696aba7b4fdbd8895e8701d141f60b4a
#
_cell.length_a   1.000
_cell.length_b   1.000
_cell.length_c   1.000
_cell.angle_alpha   90.00
_cell.angle_beta   90.00
_cell.angle_gamma   90.00
#
_symmetry.space_group_name_H-M   'P 1'
#
loop_
_entity.id
_entity.type
_entity.pdbx_description
1 polymer ?
#
loop_
_entity_poly.entity_id
_entity_poly.type
_entity_poly.pdbx_seq_one_letter_code
_entity_poly.pdbx_strand_id
1 'polypeptide(L)'
;AGSQHGREHEYKESSIYFPDGNATITRLTVRHLIPHAIPGETLDDLFTAKVDYSKLDLTSNSTRLRLNSTAIKVKHNGDAETAKDVDVTYMQDGKALTVKSKNVIFACWHNVIPYICDDYSDEQKEAMLYGIKAPRVYTNVLLRNGKAFEKLGIASISSSGLYHTSTSLHYPLNVGDYVAPQTMDDPVVVKMHRAPCAPGEPRRDQLRLGRYDLLNTTFETFERKIREQLQRTLGEGGFDAARDIAAITVNRWPHGNAYAYDTITEPYHWAMFATDDRPCVVARQKLGRLSVANSDADASPF
;
A
#
# COMPACT_ATOMS: atom_id res chain seq x y z
N ALA A 1 4.41 -30.59 32.43
CA ALA A 1 5.82 -30.36 32.11
C ALA A 1 6.03 -30.54 30.62
N GLY A 2 5.84 -29.50 29.80
CA GLY A 2 6.10 -29.50 28.38
C GLY A 2 7.38 -28.75 28.11
N SER A 3 8.37 -29.42 27.56
CA SER A 3 9.65 -28.85 27.17
C SER A 3 9.45 -27.89 26.03
N GLN A 4 9.62 -26.60 26.30
CA GLN A 4 9.87 -25.60 25.26
C GLN A 4 11.29 -25.83 24.71
N HIS A 5 11.42 -26.54 23.62
CA HIS A 5 12.59 -26.42 22.76
C HIS A 5 12.34 -25.20 21.88
N GLY A 6 12.78 -24.03 22.36
CA GLY A 6 12.98 -22.86 21.53
C GLY A 6 13.98 -23.20 20.44
N ARG A 7 13.51 -23.33 19.20
CA ARG A 7 14.39 -23.18 18.05
C ARG A 7 14.74 -21.72 18.00
N GLU A 8 15.95 -21.37 18.42
CA GLU A 8 16.63 -20.16 17.95
C GLU A 8 16.81 -20.30 16.44
N HIS A 9 15.77 -19.96 15.68
CA HIS A 9 15.99 -19.56 14.32
C HIS A 9 16.66 -18.19 14.42
N GLU A 10 17.96 -18.15 14.28
CA GLU A 10 18.67 -16.98 13.79
C GLU A 10 18.08 -16.66 12.42
N TYR A 11 16.98 -15.91 12.40
CA TYR A 11 16.57 -15.19 11.21
C TYR A 11 17.65 -14.11 11.00
N LYS A 12 18.70 -14.45 10.26
CA LYS A 12 19.44 -13.46 9.51
C LYS A 12 18.49 -12.91 8.46
N GLU A 13 17.51 -12.15 8.90
CA GLU A 13 16.73 -11.31 8.01
C GLU A 13 17.66 -10.22 7.49
N SER A 14 18.21 -10.46 6.31
CA SER A 14 18.73 -9.39 5.46
C SER A 14 17.54 -8.63 4.87
N SER A 15 16.64 -8.15 5.72
CA SER A 15 15.56 -7.27 5.31
C SER A 15 16.16 -5.91 5.01
N ILE A 16 16.20 -5.56 3.74
CA ILE A 16 16.60 -4.21 3.32
C ILE A 16 15.42 -3.28 3.60
N TYR A 17 15.57 -2.41 4.59
CA TYR A 17 14.60 -1.35 4.88
C TYR A 17 15.08 -0.05 4.25
N PHE A 18 14.25 0.53 3.42
CA PHE A 18 14.48 1.90 2.96
C PHE A 18 13.87 2.89 3.96
N PRO A 19 14.57 3.95 4.34
CA PRO A 19 14.10 4.92 5.33
C PRO A 19 12.74 5.55 5.01
N ASP A 20 12.45 5.80 3.73
CA ASP A 20 11.19 6.34 3.23
C ASP A 20 10.25 5.23 2.68
N GLY A 21 10.55 3.97 3.00
CA GLY A 21 9.79 2.82 2.51
C GLY A 21 10.01 2.55 1.02
N ASN A 22 9.06 1.85 0.39
CA ASN A 22 9.16 1.48 -1.02
C ASN A 22 9.15 2.66 -2.01
N ALA A 23 8.87 3.88 -1.54
CA ALA A 23 9.01 5.09 -2.35
C ALA A 23 10.45 5.28 -2.87
N THR A 24 11.46 4.81 -2.13
CA THR A 24 12.85 4.78 -2.57
C THR A 24 13.01 4.08 -3.91
N ILE A 25 12.37 2.91 -4.11
CA ILE A 25 12.46 2.15 -5.37
C ILE A 25 11.89 2.97 -6.52
N THR A 26 10.75 3.62 -6.30
CA THR A 26 10.13 4.50 -7.30
C THR A 26 11.04 5.69 -7.61
N ARG A 27 11.60 6.35 -6.60
CA ARG A 27 12.51 7.48 -6.79
C ARG A 27 13.79 7.08 -7.52
N LEU A 28 14.39 5.93 -7.19
CA LEU A 28 15.54 5.36 -7.90
C LEU A 28 15.21 5.09 -9.37
N THR A 29 14.06 4.48 -9.65
CA THR A 29 13.63 4.21 -11.02
C THR A 29 13.44 5.50 -11.81
N VAL A 30 12.80 6.51 -11.22
CA VAL A 30 12.62 7.82 -11.87
C VAL A 30 13.97 8.50 -12.11
N ARG A 31 14.88 8.50 -11.12
CA ARG A 31 16.25 9.05 -11.30
C ARG A 31 16.98 8.34 -12.44
N HIS A 32 16.88 7.02 -12.53
CA HIS A 32 17.53 6.26 -13.59
C HIS A 32 16.96 6.58 -14.98
N LEU A 33 15.64 6.70 -15.10
CA LEU A 33 14.96 6.93 -16.38
C LEU A 33 14.95 8.41 -16.80
N ILE A 34 14.92 9.33 -15.83
CA ILE A 34 14.86 10.79 -16.03
C ILE A 34 15.83 11.47 -15.05
N PRO A 35 17.16 11.38 -15.28
CA PRO A 35 18.17 11.81 -14.29
C PRO A 35 18.05 13.28 -13.84
N HIS A 36 17.57 14.16 -14.71
CA HIS A 36 17.42 15.58 -14.37
C HIS A 36 16.20 15.91 -13.51
N ALA A 37 15.31 14.95 -13.30
CA ALA A 37 14.16 15.16 -12.42
C ALA A 37 14.47 14.95 -10.94
N ILE A 38 15.48 14.13 -10.62
CA ILE A 38 15.90 13.87 -9.24
C ILE A 38 17.43 13.95 -9.18
N PRO A 39 18.00 15.06 -8.70
CA PRO A 39 19.44 15.24 -8.63
C PRO A 39 20.10 14.29 -7.61
N GLY A 40 21.44 14.17 -7.73
CA GLY A 40 22.28 13.37 -6.84
C GLY A 40 22.63 11.99 -7.39
N GLU A 41 23.58 11.30 -6.75
CA GLU A 41 24.14 10.03 -7.22
C GLU A 41 24.05 8.90 -6.19
N THR A 42 23.90 9.24 -4.91
CA THR A 42 23.86 8.29 -3.79
C THR A 42 22.44 7.99 -3.32
N LEU A 43 22.28 7.00 -2.45
CA LEU A 43 21.00 6.74 -1.78
C LEU A 43 20.65 7.88 -0.80
N ASP A 44 21.63 8.42 -0.09
CA ASP A 44 21.41 9.52 0.85
C ASP A 44 20.88 10.77 0.14
N ASP A 45 21.47 11.12 -1.03
CA ASP A 45 20.93 12.17 -1.89
C ASP A 45 19.50 11.91 -2.31
N LEU A 46 19.15 10.63 -2.55
CA LEU A 46 17.84 10.28 -3.03
C LEU A 46 16.73 10.62 -2.02
N PHE A 47 16.99 10.41 -0.72
CA PHE A 47 15.99 10.68 0.33
C PHE A 47 15.74 12.19 0.49
N THR A 48 16.76 13.02 0.32
CA THR A 48 16.70 14.46 0.55
C THR A 48 16.47 15.28 -0.72
N ALA A 49 16.73 14.70 -1.91
CA ALA A 49 16.59 15.38 -3.18
C ALA A 49 15.17 15.90 -3.43
N LYS A 50 15.05 17.14 -3.85
CA LYS A 50 13.79 17.71 -4.35
C LYS A 50 13.55 17.27 -5.78
N VAL A 51 12.38 16.69 -6.04
CA VAL A 51 11.97 16.30 -7.39
C VAL A 51 11.59 17.53 -8.19
N ASP A 52 12.23 17.73 -9.35
CA ASP A 52 11.78 18.71 -10.33
C ASP A 52 10.71 18.11 -11.23
N TYR A 53 9.46 18.28 -10.83
CA TYR A 53 8.30 17.75 -11.55
C TYR A 53 8.16 18.29 -12.97
N SER A 54 8.73 19.48 -13.29
CA SER A 54 8.67 20.05 -14.61
C SER A 54 9.48 19.25 -15.64
N LYS A 55 10.41 18.41 -15.19
CA LYS A 55 11.27 17.56 -16.02
C LYS A 55 10.66 16.21 -16.37
N LEU A 56 9.57 15.80 -15.74
CA LEU A 56 9.03 14.44 -15.88
C LEU A 56 8.41 14.15 -17.24
N ASP A 57 7.75 15.14 -17.88
CA ASP A 57 7.01 14.94 -19.14
C ASP A 57 7.58 15.77 -20.33
N LEU A 58 8.88 16.03 -20.36
CA LEU A 58 9.50 16.73 -21.48
C LEU A 58 9.50 15.86 -22.75
N THR A 59 9.21 16.47 -23.89
CA THR A 59 9.22 15.78 -25.20
C THR A 59 10.60 15.26 -25.61
N SER A 60 11.65 15.84 -25.06
CA SER A 60 13.04 15.41 -25.26
C SER A 60 13.42 14.15 -24.46
N ASN A 61 12.62 13.75 -23.46
CA ASN A 61 12.90 12.56 -22.67
C ASN A 61 12.54 11.30 -23.44
N SER A 62 13.39 10.26 -23.36
CA SER A 62 13.11 8.93 -23.88
C SER A 62 11.99 8.23 -23.09
N THR A 63 11.89 8.51 -21.80
CA THR A 63 10.82 8.06 -20.89
C THR A 63 10.11 9.29 -20.32
N ARG A 64 8.79 9.26 -20.33
CA ARG A 64 7.96 10.38 -19.84
C ARG A 64 7.00 9.91 -18.77
N LEU A 65 6.88 10.68 -17.69
CA LEU A 65 5.91 10.48 -16.63
C LEU A 65 4.91 11.63 -16.65
N ARG A 66 3.68 11.31 -17.01
CA ARG A 66 2.60 12.28 -17.08
C ARG A 66 1.75 12.21 -15.82
N LEU A 67 1.95 13.15 -14.92
CA LEU A 67 1.17 13.29 -13.70
C LEU A 67 -0.16 14.00 -13.96
N ASN A 68 -1.07 13.95 -12.99
CA ASN A 68 -2.40 14.57 -13.06
C ASN A 68 -3.19 14.17 -14.32
N SER A 69 -2.96 12.93 -14.77
CA SER A 69 -3.51 12.38 -16.00
C SER A 69 -4.23 11.08 -15.69
N THR A 70 -5.55 11.09 -15.71
CA THR A 70 -6.39 9.94 -15.39
C THR A 70 -6.79 9.20 -16.66
N ALA A 71 -6.28 7.98 -16.88
CA ALA A 71 -6.74 7.13 -17.99
C ALA A 71 -8.21 6.76 -17.78
N ILE A 72 -9.04 7.02 -18.81
CA ILE A 72 -10.48 6.79 -18.77
C ILE A 72 -10.96 5.82 -19.85
N LYS A 73 -10.14 5.55 -20.87
CA LYS A 73 -10.45 4.57 -21.89
C LYS A 73 -9.18 4.03 -22.54
N VAL A 74 -9.18 2.72 -22.74
CA VAL A 74 -8.13 1.99 -23.50
C VAL A 74 -8.83 1.11 -24.52
N LYS A 75 -8.44 1.19 -25.80
CA LYS A 75 -9.07 0.41 -26.85
C LYS A 75 -8.08 0.09 -27.98
N HIS A 76 -8.11 -1.15 -28.48
CA HIS A 76 -7.41 -1.50 -29.71
C HIS A 76 -7.99 -0.75 -30.92
N ASN A 77 -7.13 -0.38 -31.86
CA ASN A 77 -7.55 0.17 -33.14
C ASN A 77 -7.82 -0.98 -34.12
N GLY A 78 -9.02 -1.56 -34.03
CA GLY A 78 -9.47 -2.72 -34.76
C GLY A 78 -9.65 -3.94 -33.85
N ASP A 79 -9.64 -5.13 -34.44
CA ASP A 79 -9.72 -6.40 -33.71
C ASP A 79 -8.49 -6.61 -32.83
N ALA A 80 -8.70 -7.06 -31.59
CA ALA A 80 -7.64 -7.17 -30.59
C ALA A 80 -6.47 -8.05 -31.01
N GLU A 81 -6.74 -9.16 -31.75
CA GLU A 81 -5.71 -10.11 -32.16
C GLU A 81 -4.85 -9.56 -33.31
N THR A 82 -5.39 -8.68 -34.14
CA THR A 82 -4.73 -8.17 -35.36
C THR A 82 -4.33 -6.71 -35.28
N ALA A 83 -4.82 -5.97 -34.26
CA ALA A 83 -4.54 -4.55 -34.07
C ALA A 83 -3.04 -4.25 -34.04
N LYS A 84 -2.63 -3.17 -34.66
CA LYS A 84 -1.22 -2.72 -34.66
C LYS A 84 -0.91 -1.73 -33.52
N ASP A 85 -1.93 -1.10 -33.00
CA ASP A 85 -1.81 -0.08 -31.96
C ASP A 85 -3.07 -0.02 -31.09
N VAL A 86 -2.96 0.74 -29.99
CA VAL A 86 -3.96 0.94 -28.95
C VAL A 86 -4.08 2.43 -28.66
N ASP A 87 -5.28 2.94 -28.57
CA ASP A 87 -5.55 4.30 -28.13
C ASP A 87 -5.78 4.32 -26.62
N VAL A 88 -5.07 5.21 -25.92
CA VAL A 88 -5.25 5.49 -24.50
C VAL A 88 -5.79 6.90 -24.36
N THR A 89 -7.05 7.04 -23.95
CA THR A 89 -7.67 8.32 -23.66
C THR A 89 -7.55 8.62 -22.17
N TYR A 90 -7.10 9.82 -21.83
CA TYR A 90 -6.93 10.27 -20.45
C TYR A 90 -7.43 11.70 -20.28
N MET A 91 -7.80 12.03 -19.05
CA MET A 91 -8.20 13.39 -18.65
C MET A 91 -6.99 14.10 -18.05
N GLN A 92 -6.71 15.31 -18.56
CA GLN A 92 -5.72 16.22 -17.99
C GLN A 92 -6.25 17.65 -18.07
N ASP A 93 -6.22 18.39 -16.99
CA ASP A 93 -6.69 19.78 -16.90
C ASP A 93 -8.12 19.99 -17.47
N GLY A 94 -9.01 19.04 -17.18
CA GLY A 94 -10.41 19.06 -17.65
C GLY A 94 -10.60 18.71 -19.12
N LYS A 95 -9.54 18.31 -19.85
CA LYS A 95 -9.60 17.95 -21.28
C LYS A 95 -9.36 16.48 -21.47
N ALA A 96 -10.11 15.86 -22.38
CA ALA A 96 -9.86 14.51 -22.85
C ALA A 96 -8.79 14.54 -23.96
N LEU A 97 -7.71 13.82 -23.76
CA LEU A 97 -6.59 13.70 -24.69
C LEU A 97 -6.39 12.22 -25.02
N THR A 98 -5.88 11.93 -26.23
CA THR A 98 -5.60 10.54 -26.62
C THR A 98 -4.16 10.40 -27.07
N VAL A 99 -3.51 9.33 -26.59
CA VAL A 99 -2.20 8.91 -27.06
C VAL A 99 -2.30 7.53 -27.72
N LYS A 100 -1.65 7.39 -28.85
CA LYS A 100 -1.55 6.12 -29.57
C LYS A 100 -0.27 5.38 -29.13
N SER A 101 -0.40 4.11 -28.77
CA SER A 101 0.70 3.28 -28.30
C SER A 101 0.76 1.95 -29.06
N LYS A 102 1.95 1.37 -29.19
CA LYS A 102 2.12 0.03 -29.74
C LYS A 102 1.65 -1.08 -28.80
N ASN A 103 1.82 -0.87 -27.50
CA ASN A 103 1.42 -1.79 -26.46
C ASN A 103 1.02 -0.99 -25.22
N VAL A 104 0.16 -1.57 -24.37
CA VAL A 104 -0.25 -0.98 -23.09
C VAL A 104 -0.06 -2.02 -21.98
N ILE A 105 0.48 -1.59 -20.85
CA ILE A 105 0.58 -2.38 -19.63
C ILE A 105 -0.31 -1.72 -18.58
N PHE A 106 -1.33 -2.44 -18.10
CA PHE A 106 -2.13 -2.02 -16.97
C PHE A 106 -1.36 -2.33 -15.68
N ALA A 107 -0.80 -1.29 -15.07
CA ALA A 107 -0.15 -1.35 -13.76
C ALA A 107 -1.05 -0.85 -12.63
N CYS A 108 -2.33 -0.65 -12.90
CA CYS A 108 -3.34 -0.21 -11.95
C CYS A 108 -4.05 -1.41 -11.31
N TRP A 109 -4.86 -1.14 -10.27
CA TRP A 109 -5.71 -2.15 -9.64
C TRP A 109 -6.64 -2.83 -10.67
N HIS A 110 -6.73 -4.16 -10.64
CA HIS A 110 -7.51 -4.96 -11.59
C HIS A 110 -8.95 -4.49 -11.72
N ASN A 111 -9.63 -4.19 -10.60
CA ASN A 111 -11.03 -3.80 -10.62
C ASN A 111 -11.32 -2.49 -11.37
N VAL A 112 -10.29 -1.71 -11.73
CA VAL A 112 -10.46 -0.49 -12.54
C VAL A 112 -10.50 -0.83 -14.03
N ILE A 113 -9.78 -1.87 -14.46
CA ILE A 113 -9.59 -2.22 -15.87
C ILE A 113 -10.91 -2.43 -16.62
N PRO A 114 -11.90 -3.18 -16.11
CA PRO A 114 -13.18 -3.38 -16.79
C PRO A 114 -13.96 -2.10 -17.08
N TYR A 115 -13.71 -1.03 -16.33
CA TYR A 115 -14.40 0.27 -16.53
C TYR A 115 -13.74 1.16 -17.57
N ILE A 116 -12.50 0.87 -17.94
CA ILE A 116 -11.73 1.69 -18.90
C ILE A 116 -11.36 0.93 -20.17
N CYS A 117 -11.58 -0.39 -20.21
CA CYS A 117 -11.26 -1.24 -21.38
C CYS A 117 -12.36 -2.28 -21.62
N ASP A 118 -13.12 -2.07 -22.68
CA ASP A 118 -14.22 -2.97 -23.06
C ASP A 118 -13.76 -4.20 -23.85
N ASP A 119 -12.52 -4.22 -24.35
CA ASP A 119 -11.99 -5.26 -25.23
C ASP A 119 -11.87 -6.63 -24.57
N TYR A 120 -11.72 -6.68 -23.24
CA TYR A 120 -11.65 -7.94 -22.49
C TYR A 120 -12.97 -8.71 -22.49
N SER A 121 -12.90 -10.04 -22.48
CA SER A 121 -14.08 -10.91 -22.35
C SER A 121 -14.77 -10.71 -20.99
N ASP A 122 -16.05 -11.09 -20.90
CA ASP A 122 -16.80 -11.01 -19.66
C ASP A 122 -16.16 -11.88 -18.57
N GLU A 123 -15.65 -13.06 -18.93
CA GLU A 123 -14.92 -13.95 -18.01
C GLU A 123 -13.68 -13.26 -17.41
N GLN A 124 -12.86 -12.61 -18.26
CA GLN A 124 -11.70 -11.86 -17.74
C GLN A 124 -12.10 -10.67 -16.88
N LYS A 125 -13.16 -9.94 -17.25
CA LYS A 125 -13.69 -8.83 -16.46
C LYS A 125 -14.19 -9.29 -15.09
N GLU A 126 -14.92 -10.41 -15.02
CA GLU A 126 -15.36 -11.01 -13.77
C GLU A 126 -14.15 -11.42 -12.89
N ALA A 127 -13.15 -12.04 -13.49
CA ALA A 127 -11.91 -12.41 -12.81
C ALA A 127 -11.15 -11.19 -12.28
N MET A 128 -11.08 -10.08 -13.03
CA MET A 128 -10.51 -8.82 -12.58
C MET A 128 -11.29 -8.19 -11.42
N LEU A 129 -12.61 -8.34 -11.39
CA LEU A 129 -13.47 -7.83 -10.33
C LEU A 129 -13.50 -8.72 -9.08
N TYR A 130 -12.95 -9.93 -9.15
CA TYR A 130 -12.97 -10.89 -8.04
C TYR A 130 -12.20 -10.39 -6.82
N GLY A 131 -10.99 -9.88 -7.01
CA GLY A 131 -10.06 -9.53 -5.94
C GLY A 131 -10.40 -8.21 -5.24
N ILE A 132 -11.11 -8.27 -4.12
CA ILE A 132 -11.43 -7.08 -3.32
C ILE A 132 -10.28 -6.80 -2.34
N LYS A 133 -9.64 -5.64 -2.47
CA LYS A 133 -8.53 -5.24 -1.58
C LYS A 133 -9.03 -4.92 -0.17
N ALA A 134 -8.26 -5.31 0.84
CA ALA A 134 -8.55 -5.00 2.23
C ALA A 134 -8.29 -3.52 2.54
N PRO A 135 -9.21 -2.83 3.22
CA PRO A 135 -8.92 -1.50 3.74
C PRO A 135 -7.90 -1.58 4.87
N ARG A 136 -7.02 -0.58 4.97
CA ARG A 136 -5.97 -0.48 5.99
C ARG A 136 -5.92 0.92 6.58
N VAL A 137 -5.64 0.98 7.87
CA VAL A 137 -5.34 2.22 8.57
C VAL A 137 -3.96 2.08 9.20
N TYR A 138 -3.07 2.97 8.83
CA TYR A 138 -1.77 3.15 9.46
C TYR A 138 -1.76 4.49 10.18
N THR A 139 -1.73 4.43 11.49
CA THR A 139 -1.69 5.61 12.36
C THR A 139 -0.28 5.76 12.89
N ASN A 140 0.28 6.97 12.81
CA ASN A 140 1.49 7.31 13.53
C ASN A 140 1.14 8.33 14.62
N VAL A 141 1.61 8.07 15.82
CA VAL A 141 1.43 8.95 16.97
C VAL A 141 2.81 9.38 17.45
N LEU A 142 3.10 10.68 17.38
CA LEU A 142 4.30 11.24 17.96
C LEU A 142 4.07 11.44 19.47
N LEU A 143 4.84 10.74 20.27
CA LEU A 143 4.88 10.92 21.72
C LEU A 143 6.07 11.80 22.11
N ARG A 144 5.92 12.58 23.17
CA ARG A 144 7.00 13.43 23.68
C ARG A 144 8.15 12.63 24.31
N ASN A 145 7.91 11.38 24.69
CA ASN A 145 8.90 10.43 25.19
C ASN A 145 8.38 8.99 25.12
N GLY A 146 9.27 8.01 25.27
CA GLY A 146 8.94 6.58 25.29
C GLY A 146 8.88 5.93 26.68
N LYS A 147 8.93 6.71 27.77
CA LYS A 147 9.07 6.22 29.15
C LYS A 147 8.03 5.19 29.58
N ALA A 148 6.80 5.33 29.09
CA ALA A 148 5.74 4.37 29.43
C ALA A 148 6.06 2.97 28.87
N PHE A 149 6.59 2.89 27.66
CA PHE A 149 7.03 1.63 27.06
C PHE A 149 8.20 1.02 27.83
N GLU A 150 9.19 1.85 28.19
CA GLU A 150 10.35 1.43 28.99
C GLU A 150 9.92 0.88 30.35
N LYS A 151 9.07 1.62 31.09
CA LYS A 151 8.58 1.21 32.41
C LYS A 151 7.78 -0.10 32.38
N LEU A 152 7.03 -0.33 31.29
CA LEU A 152 6.28 -1.57 31.09
C LEU A 152 7.14 -2.71 30.54
N GLY A 153 8.37 -2.43 30.09
CA GLY A 153 9.27 -3.42 29.49
C GLY A 153 8.77 -3.97 28.15
N ILE A 154 8.06 -3.16 27.36
CA ILE A 154 7.44 -3.57 26.10
C ILE A 154 7.84 -2.65 24.94
N ALA A 155 7.86 -3.17 23.72
CA ALA A 155 8.04 -2.38 22.48
C ALA A 155 6.81 -2.49 21.55
N SER A 156 5.97 -3.49 21.77
CA SER A 156 4.79 -3.74 20.94
C SER A 156 3.65 -4.36 21.75
N ILE A 157 2.42 -4.14 21.28
CA ILE A 157 1.19 -4.64 21.90
C ILE A 157 0.30 -5.19 20.78
N SER A 158 -0.07 -6.47 20.88
CA SER A 158 -1.13 -7.06 20.06
C SER A 158 -2.46 -6.94 20.83
N SER A 159 -3.47 -6.38 20.18
CA SER A 159 -4.71 -5.99 20.85
C SER A 159 -5.93 -6.52 20.11
N SER A 160 -6.20 -7.82 20.22
CA SER A 160 -7.43 -8.41 19.68
C SER A 160 -8.66 -7.74 20.33
N GLY A 161 -9.58 -7.24 19.52
CA GLY A 161 -10.83 -6.62 20.00
C GLY A 161 -10.72 -5.14 20.38
N LEU A 162 -9.54 -4.51 20.33
CA LEU A 162 -9.41 -3.06 20.42
C LEU A 162 -9.56 -2.41 19.04
N TYR A 163 -9.69 -1.07 19.02
CA TYR A 163 -9.89 -0.33 17.78
C TYR A 163 -8.73 -0.50 16.80
N HIS A 164 -7.48 -0.38 17.26
CA HIS A 164 -6.29 -0.79 16.51
C HIS A 164 -5.83 -2.15 17.03
N THR A 165 -5.53 -3.07 16.12
CA THR A 165 -5.15 -4.45 16.46
C THR A 165 -3.69 -4.59 16.85
N SER A 166 -2.86 -3.63 16.50
CA SER A 166 -1.46 -3.58 16.93
C SER A 166 -1.02 -2.15 17.23
N THR A 167 -0.09 -2.04 18.17
CA THR A 167 0.59 -0.81 18.57
C THR A 167 2.06 -1.14 18.78
N SER A 168 2.99 -0.41 18.18
CA SER A 168 4.43 -0.66 18.34
C SER A 168 5.24 0.62 18.24
N LEU A 169 6.36 0.68 18.95
CA LEU A 169 7.38 1.68 18.70
C LEU A 169 7.88 1.57 17.27
N HIS A 170 8.12 2.70 16.63
CA HIS A 170 8.78 2.71 15.33
C HIS A 170 10.26 2.40 15.46
N TYR A 171 10.81 1.65 14.50
CA TYR A 171 12.25 1.40 14.43
C TYR A 171 13.01 2.71 14.32
N PRO A 172 14.11 2.88 15.08
CA PRO A 172 14.98 4.03 14.93
C PRO A 172 15.78 3.92 13.62
N LEU A 173 15.51 4.82 12.69
CA LEU A 173 16.24 4.94 11.43
C LEU A 173 16.76 6.36 11.28
N ASN A 174 18.07 6.52 11.04
CA ASN A 174 18.66 7.80 10.68
C ASN A 174 18.50 8.05 9.19
N VAL A 175 18.10 9.26 8.79
CA VAL A 175 17.87 9.63 7.38
C VAL A 175 18.30 11.07 7.14
N GLY A 176 19.34 11.28 6.34
CA GLY A 176 19.91 12.61 6.14
C GLY A 176 20.27 13.25 7.48
N ASP A 177 19.76 14.43 7.73
CA ASP A 177 19.98 15.16 9.00
C ASP A 177 19.06 14.69 10.15
N TYR A 178 18.13 13.79 9.89
CA TYR A 178 17.27 13.23 10.93
C TYR A 178 18.01 12.15 11.71
N VAL A 179 18.12 12.37 13.03
CA VAL A 179 18.66 11.41 13.98
C VAL A 179 17.51 10.80 14.78
N ALA A 180 17.42 9.48 14.75
CA ALA A 180 16.41 8.75 15.51
C ALA A 180 16.61 8.91 17.02
N PRO A 181 15.54 8.71 17.84
CA PRO A 181 15.63 8.74 19.30
C PRO A 181 16.75 7.83 19.81
N GLN A 182 17.58 8.35 20.71
CA GLN A 182 18.70 7.62 21.31
C GLN A 182 18.32 7.03 22.67
N THR A 183 17.34 7.65 23.34
CA THR A 183 16.84 7.24 24.64
C THR A 183 15.31 7.30 24.68
N MET A 184 14.69 6.74 25.70
CA MET A 184 13.25 6.86 25.92
C MET A 184 12.82 8.22 26.51
N ASP A 185 13.76 9.11 26.81
CA ASP A 185 13.48 10.53 27.12
C ASP A 185 13.19 11.34 25.86
N ASP A 186 13.67 10.90 24.71
CA ASP A 186 13.48 11.56 23.42
C ASP A 186 12.07 11.32 22.88
N PRO A 187 11.57 12.20 21.99
CA PRO A 187 10.32 11.97 21.27
C PRO A 187 10.38 10.69 20.44
N VAL A 188 9.35 9.84 20.55
CA VAL A 188 9.25 8.57 19.83
C VAL A 188 7.99 8.52 18.97
N VAL A 189 8.04 7.78 17.87
CA VAL A 189 6.86 7.51 17.04
C VAL A 189 6.30 6.13 17.36
N VAL A 190 5.00 6.08 17.62
CA VAL A 190 4.23 4.86 17.79
C VAL A 190 3.42 4.59 16.54
N LYS A 191 3.56 3.40 15.97
CA LYS A 191 2.73 2.90 14.87
C LYS A 191 1.55 2.12 15.42
N MET A 192 0.36 2.41 14.91
CA MET A 192 -0.85 1.63 15.21
C MET A 192 -1.48 1.17 13.89
N HIS A 193 -1.98 -0.05 13.87
CA HIS A 193 -2.56 -0.63 12.67
C HIS A 193 -3.98 -1.15 12.92
N ARG A 194 -4.86 -0.94 11.93
CA ARG A 194 -6.22 -1.47 11.87
C ARG A 194 -6.52 -1.93 10.44
N ALA A 195 -7.22 -3.06 10.32
CA ALA A 195 -7.88 -3.48 9.08
C ALA A 195 -9.40 -3.46 9.32
N PRO A 196 -10.11 -2.40 8.92
CA PRO A 196 -11.56 -2.35 9.07
C PRO A 196 -12.23 -3.50 8.32
N CYS A 197 -13.16 -4.20 8.98
CA CYS A 197 -13.95 -5.27 8.39
C CYS A 197 -15.28 -5.38 9.14
N ALA A 198 -16.23 -6.14 8.59
CA ALA A 198 -17.52 -6.45 9.21
C ALA A 198 -17.57 -7.94 9.55
N PRO A 199 -17.14 -8.37 10.76
CA PRO A 199 -17.14 -9.77 11.15
C PRO A 199 -18.52 -10.42 11.04
N GLY A 200 -18.58 -11.66 10.55
CA GLY A 200 -19.83 -12.39 10.34
C GLY A 200 -20.35 -12.37 8.90
N GLU A 201 -19.94 -11.41 8.10
CA GLU A 201 -20.26 -11.37 6.67
C GLU A 201 -19.32 -12.26 5.84
N PRO A 202 -19.69 -12.65 4.60
CA PRO A 202 -18.76 -13.27 3.67
C PRO A 202 -17.52 -12.41 3.46
N ARG A 203 -16.33 -13.03 3.36
CA ARG A 203 -15.05 -12.33 3.37
C ARG A 203 -14.97 -11.11 2.45
N ARG A 204 -15.42 -11.24 1.21
CA ARG A 204 -15.37 -10.12 0.25
C ARG A 204 -16.27 -8.96 0.66
N ASP A 205 -17.42 -9.27 1.27
CA ASP A 205 -18.36 -8.26 1.77
C ASP A 205 -17.83 -7.61 3.05
N GLN A 206 -17.17 -8.37 3.93
CA GLN A 206 -16.44 -7.79 5.08
C GLN A 206 -15.50 -6.67 4.65
N LEU A 207 -14.72 -6.88 3.58
CA LEU A 207 -13.75 -5.91 3.08
C LEU A 207 -14.41 -4.68 2.45
N ARG A 208 -15.53 -4.87 1.74
CA ARG A 208 -16.33 -3.78 1.18
C ARG A 208 -16.95 -2.92 2.28
N LEU A 209 -17.59 -3.55 3.26
CA LEU A 209 -18.20 -2.85 4.40
C LEU A 209 -17.13 -2.16 5.26
N GLY A 210 -15.99 -2.79 5.48
CA GLY A 210 -14.85 -2.18 6.17
C GLY A 210 -14.33 -0.92 5.44
N ARG A 211 -14.38 -0.89 4.11
CA ARG A 211 -14.05 0.30 3.33
C ARG A 211 -15.06 1.43 3.55
N TYR A 212 -16.35 1.13 3.57
CA TYR A 212 -17.39 2.13 3.87
C TYR A 212 -17.23 2.67 5.30
N ASP A 213 -16.96 1.81 6.28
CA ASP A 213 -16.63 2.23 7.66
C ASP A 213 -15.44 3.19 7.67
N LEU A 214 -14.36 2.82 6.97
CA LEU A 214 -13.16 3.65 6.87
C LEU A 214 -13.44 5.03 6.26
N LEU A 215 -14.22 5.09 5.19
CA LEU A 215 -14.53 6.35 4.49
C LEU A 215 -15.45 7.25 5.31
N ASN A 216 -16.34 6.68 6.10
CA ASN A 216 -17.30 7.41 6.93
C ASN A 216 -16.72 7.82 8.29
N THR A 217 -15.56 7.27 8.70
CA THR A 217 -14.93 7.60 9.98
C THR A 217 -14.22 8.95 9.90
N THR A 218 -14.61 9.89 10.77
CA THR A 218 -13.97 11.21 10.85
C THR A 218 -12.64 11.17 11.58
N PHE A 219 -11.79 12.20 11.38
CA PHE A 219 -10.51 12.31 12.09
C PHE A 219 -10.72 12.40 13.61
N GLU A 220 -11.70 13.14 14.08
CA GLU A 220 -12.03 13.28 15.50
C GLU A 220 -12.37 11.92 16.13
N THR A 221 -13.04 11.05 15.39
CA THR A 221 -13.32 9.68 15.83
C THR A 221 -12.03 8.87 15.94
N PHE A 222 -11.13 8.96 14.95
CA PHE A 222 -9.82 8.32 15.04
C PHE A 222 -9.03 8.84 16.23
N GLU A 223 -8.92 10.15 16.39
CA GLU A 223 -8.17 10.78 17.46
C GLU A 223 -8.67 10.31 18.85
N ARG A 224 -9.98 10.35 19.06
CA ARG A 224 -10.57 9.88 20.32
C ARG A 224 -10.22 8.41 20.59
N LYS A 225 -10.37 7.53 19.59
CA LYS A 225 -10.07 6.10 19.72
C LYS A 225 -8.58 5.83 19.96
N ILE A 226 -7.70 6.61 19.35
CA ILE A 226 -6.25 6.52 19.55
C ILE A 226 -5.91 6.90 21.00
N ARG A 227 -6.42 8.05 21.47
CA ARG A 227 -6.20 8.53 22.85
C ARG A 227 -6.73 7.55 23.90
N GLU A 228 -7.96 7.06 23.72
CA GLU A 228 -8.58 6.05 24.60
C GLU A 228 -7.73 4.77 24.65
N GLN A 229 -7.31 4.26 23.50
CA GLN A 229 -6.54 3.02 23.42
C GLN A 229 -5.15 3.16 24.03
N LEU A 230 -4.40 4.20 23.71
CA LEU A 230 -3.06 4.43 24.28
C LEU A 230 -3.15 4.68 25.79
N GLN A 231 -4.14 5.45 26.28
CA GLN A 231 -4.35 5.64 27.71
C GLN A 231 -4.62 4.32 28.43
N ARG A 232 -5.45 3.46 27.83
CA ARG A 232 -5.79 2.15 28.39
C ARG A 232 -4.60 1.19 28.44
N THR A 233 -3.76 1.22 27.40
CA THR A 233 -2.66 0.24 27.25
C THR A 233 -1.35 0.68 27.89
N LEU A 234 -1.10 1.97 27.99
CA LEU A 234 0.15 2.54 28.49
C LEU A 234 0.01 3.28 29.83
N GLY A 235 -1.23 3.45 30.34
CA GLY A 235 -1.49 4.26 31.55
C GLY A 235 -0.76 3.75 32.79
N GLU A 236 -0.63 2.42 32.98
CA GLU A 236 0.13 1.83 34.10
C GLU A 236 1.63 2.16 34.00
N GLY A 237 2.13 2.42 32.78
CA GLY A 237 3.47 2.94 32.53
C GLY A 237 3.63 4.43 32.89
N GLY A 238 2.56 5.12 33.28
CA GLY A 238 2.55 6.55 33.58
C GLY A 238 2.22 7.45 32.38
N PHE A 239 1.74 6.87 31.27
CA PHE A 239 1.30 7.59 30.09
C PHE A 239 0.03 8.40 30.37
N ASP A 240 0.00 9.63 29.88
CA ASP A 240 -1.16 10.51 29.88
C ASP A 240 -1.40 11.05 28.47
N ALA A 241 -2.56 10.71 27.88
CA ALA A 241 -2.84 11.03 26.49
C ALA A 241 -2.93 12.54 26.18
N ALA A 242 -3.28 13.36 27.19
CA ALA A 242 -3.34 14.81 27.03
C ALA A 242 -1.94 15.45 27.06
N ARG A 243 -1.05 14.91 27.91
CA ARG A 243 0.31 15.43 28.11
C ARG A 243 1.28 14.89 27.06
N ASP A 244 1.22 13.57 26.76
CA ASP A 244 2.31 12.87 26.09
C ASP A 244 2.15 12.78 24.57
N ILE A 245 0.93 12.94 24.03
CA ILE A 245 0.72 12.97 22.57
C ILE A 245 1.03 14.36 22.03
N ALA A 246 2.01 14.43 21.13
CA ALA A 246 2.41 15.67 20.45
C ALA A 246 1.72 15.84 19.09
N ALA A 247 1.56 14.75 18.32
CA ALA A 247 0.90 14.78 17.02
C ALA A 247 0.32 13.41 16.63
N ILE A 248 -0.67 13.42 15.76
CA ILE A 248 -1.31 12.20 15.20
C ILE A 248 -1.45 12.36 13.70
N THR A 249 -1.08 11.32 12.95
CA THR A 249 -1.42 11.19 11.54
C THR A 249 -2.18 9.89 11.31
N VAL A 250 -3.23 9.95 10.48
CA VAL A 250 -4.04 8.78 10.12
C VAL A 250 -3.99 8.58 8.61
N ASN A 251 -3.29 7.54 8.18
CA ASN A 251 -3.18 7.17 6.78
C ASN A 251 -4.25 6.14 6.45
N ARG A 252 -5.24 6.54 5.66
CA ARG A 252 -6.37 5.70 5.25
C ARG A 252 -6.13 5.12 3.87
N TRP A 253 -6.04 3.80 3.80
CA TRP A 253 -5.83 3.06 2.57
C TRP A 253 -7.08 2.22 2.27
N PRO A 254 -8.00 2.71 1.44
CA PRO A 254 -9.24 1.99 1.15
C PRO A 254 -9.01 0.71 0.33
N HIS A 255 -7.86 0.61 -0.32
CA HIS A 255 -7.44 -0.49 -1.18
C HIS A 255 -6.00 -0.89 -0.84
N GLY A 256 -5.79 -1.43 0.36
CA GLY A 256 -4.49 -1.98 0.76
C GLY A 256 -4.30 -3.39 0.22
N ASN A 257 -3.11 -3.86 0.11
CA ASN A 257 -2.63 -5.19 -0.31
C ASN A 257 -3.41 -5.86 -1.47
N ALA A 258 -2.77 -6.76 -2.21
CA ALA A 258 -3.45 -7.66 -3.13
C ALA A 258 -4.43 -8.58 -2.39
N TYR A 259 -5.45 -9.07 -3.09
CA TYR A 259 -6.38 -10.05 -2.52
C TYR A 259 -5.64 -11.36 -2.26
N ALA A 260 -5.65 -11.82 -1.02
CA ALA A 260 -5.11 -13.11 -0.65
C ALA A 260 -6.24 -14.15 -0.59
N TYR A 261 -6.11 -15.24 -1.33
CA TYR A 261 -7.05 -16.35 -1.26
C TYR A 261 -6.95 -17.06 0.09
N ASP A 262 -8.05 -17.65 0.55
CA ASP A 262 -8.06 -18.46 1.76
C ASP A 262 -8.68 -19.84 1.54
N THR A 263 -8.18 -20.82 2.27
CA THR A 263 -8.59 -22.22 2.14
C THR A 263 -9.90 -22.57 2.86
N ILE A 264 -10.52 -21.60 3.53
CA ILE A 264 -11.76 -21.81 4.29
C ILE A 264 -12.98 -21.53 3.42
N THR A 265 -12.93 -20.43 2.66
CA THR A 265 -14.08 -19.92 1.90
C THR A 265 -13.92 -20.07 0.39
N GLU A 266 -12.73 -20.43 -0.08
CA GLU A 266 -12.39 -20.54 -1.50
C GLU A 266 -11.73 -21.88 -1.80
N PRO A 267 -11.69 -22.31 -3.08
CA PRO A 267 -11.02 -23.56 -3.46
C PRO A 267 -9.57 -23.60 -2.96
N TYR A 268 -9.21 -24.68 -2.27
CA TYR A 268 -7.88 -24.87 -1.68
C TYR A 268 -6.74 -24.63 -2.66
N HIS A 269 -6.89 -25.11 -3.90
CA HIS A 269 -5.86 -24.98 -4.93
C HIS A 269 -5.60 -23.52 -5.33
N TRP A 270 -6.59 -22.63 -5.23
CA TRP A 270 -6.39 -21.21 -5.48
C TRP A 270 -5.46 -20.53 -4.46
N ALA A 271 -5.49 -20.98 -3.22
CA ALA A 271 -4.59 -20.43 -2.20
C ALA A 271 -3.16 -20.94 -2.34
N MET A 272 -2.99 -22.18 -2.85
CA MET A 272 -1.69 -22.86 -2.86
C MET A 272 -0.97 -22.81 -4.21
N PHE A 273 -1.69 -22.73 -5.33
CA PHE A 273 -1.13 -22.86 -6.67
C PHE A 273 -1.69 -21.81 -7.64
N ALA A 274 -0.91 -21.46 -8.65
CA ALA A 274 -1.35 -20.62 -9.75
C ALA A 274 -2.00 -21.48 -10.85
N THR A 275 -3.16 -22.09 -10.56
CA THR A 275 -3.93 -22.87 -11.52
C THR A 275 -4.64 -21.99 -12.54
N ASP A 276 -4.96 -22.51 -13.72
CA ASP A 276 -5.52 -21.71 -14.82
C ASP A 276 -6.91 -21.14 -14.49
N ASP A 277 -7.66 -21.76 -13.59
CA ASP A 277 -8.96 -21.30 -13.10
C ASP A 277 -8.88 -20.26 -11.97
N ARG A 278 -7.68 -20.01 -11.43
CA ARG A 278 -7.47 -19.01 -10.38
C ARG A 278 -7.78 -17.61 -10.91
N PRO A 279 -8.67 -16.81 -10.27
CA PRO A 279 -9.10 -15.54 -10.85
C PRO A 279 -7.99 -14.58 -11.25
N CYS A 280 -6.89 -14.47 -10.47
CA CYS A 280 -5.77 -13.61 -10.86
C CYS A 280 -5.01 -14.13 -12.11
N VAL A 281 -5.01 -15.45 -12.35
CA VAL A 281 -4.40 -16.07 -13.53
C VAL A 281 -5.25 -15.79 -14.76
N VAL A 282 -6.57 -15.96 -14.68
CA VAL A 282 -7.51 -15.57 -15.74
C VAL A 282 -7.41 -14.07 -16.04
N ALA A 283 -7.43 -13.24 -14.98
CA ALA A 283 -7.39 -11.77 -15.11
C ALA A 283 -6.13 -11.24 -15.83
N ARG A 284 -4.97 -11.87 -15.61
CA ARG A 284 -3.69 -11.41 -16.17
C ARG A 284 -3.39 -11.92 -17.59
N GLN A 285 -4.28 -12.70 -18.17
CA GLN A 285 -4.07 -13.20 -19.53
C GLN A 285 -3.93 -12.04 -20.51
N LYS A 286 -2.92 -12.15 -21.37
CA LYS A 286 -2.65 -11.13 -22.40
C LYS A 286 -3.78 -11.10 -23.43
N LEU A 287 -4.18 -9.90 -23.84
CA LEU A 287 -5.11 -9.71 -24.96
C LEU A 287 -4.46 -8.82 -26.04
N GLY A 288 -4.09 -9.40 -27.16
CA GLY A 288 -3.44 -8.66 -28.25
C GLY A 288 -2.25 -7.83 -27.75
N ARG A 289 -2.40 -6.51 -27.72
CA ARG A 289 -1.36 -5.56 -27.28
C ARG A 289 -1.53 -5.06 -25.85
N LEU A 290 -2.46 -5.64 -25.10
CA LEU A 290 -2.71 -5.32 -23.71
C LEU A 290 -2.09 -6.39 -22.81
N SER A 291 -1.42 -5.95 -21.76
CA SER A 291 -0.88 -6.79 -20.68
C SER A 291 -1.22 -6.19 -19.32
N VAL A 292 -1.22 -7.03 -18.30
CA VAL A 292 -1.48 -6.61 -16.91
C VAL A 292 -0.25 -6.94 -16.06
N ALA A 293 0.26 -5.97 -15.30
CA ALA A 293 1.42 -6.16 -14.43
C ALA A 293 1.28 -5.30 -13.16
N ASN A 294 0.77 -5.92 -12.10
CA ASN A 294 0.59 -5.30 -10.78
C ASN A 294 0.54 -6.39 -9.71
N SER A 295 0.42 -6.03 -8.44
CA SER A 295 0.36 -6.98 -7.32
C SER A 295 -0.87 -7.92 -7.37
N ASP A 296 -1.97 -7.51 -8.01
CA ASP A 296 -3.16 -8.35 -8.13
C ASP A 296 -2.98 -9.48 -9.15
N ALA A 297 -2.05 -9.33 -10.10
CA ALA A 297 -1.76 -10.33 -11.12
C ALA A 297 -1.19 -11.64 -10.55
N ASP A 298 -0.65 -11.60 -9.34
CA ASP A 298 -0.17 -12.79 -8.63
C ASP A 298 -1.01 -13.09 -7.36
N ALA A 299 -1.83 -12.16 -6.94
CA ALA A 299 -2.59 -12.22 -5.70
C ALA A 299 -1.70 -12.58 -4.48
N SER A 300 -0.45 -12.15 -4.53
CA SER A 300 0.48 -12.25 -3.42
C SER A 300 0.39 -10.98 -2.57
N PRO A 301 0.19 -11.12 -1.26
CA PRO A 301 0.14 -9.96 -0.36
C PRO A 301 1.51 -9.35 -0.08
N PHE A 302 2.61 -10.00 -0.52
CA PHE A 302 4.00 -9.69 -0.19
C PHE A 302 4.83 -9.39 -1.43
#